data_800d674ba2d3691ce77c5ecbc4e7fdcf
#
_entry.id   800d674ba2d3691ce77c5ecbc4e7fdcf
#
_cell.length_a   1.000
_cell.length_b   1.000
_cell.length_c   1.000
_cell.angle_alpha   90.00
_cell.angle_beta   90.00
_cell.angle_gamma   90.00
#
_symmetry.space_group_name_H-M   'P 1'
#
loop_
_entity.id
_entity.type
_entity.pdbx_description
1 polymer ?
#
loop_
_entity_poly.entity_id
_entity_poly.type
_entity_poly.pdbx_seq_one_letter_code
_entity_poly.pdbx_strand_id
1 'polypeptide(L)'
;VIVSAKLPDGGVGLFLVDAGADGLSRTVYRTNDERRGAQIVLDGVAAQPLGDAVDASAAISGAVVRAQAALCAEAVGAIDASVQLTTGYLKQRKQFGVPLSMFQALTHRAADMYVLYELAASMSLYATMALADGIVDPIIASRAKLQVGRTARKVGQEAVQMHGGIGVTAEHSIGHYLSRLTAIEHTLGTMDDHLRVLAGGVTSYDRVEIAGM
;
A
#
# COMPACT_ATOMS: atom_id res chain seq x y z
N VAL A 1 -17.66 -15.08 -6.74
CA VAL A 1 -17.27 -13.73 -6.34
C VAL A 1 -18.01 -13.39 -5.04
N ILE A 2 -17.32 -12.75 -4.07
CA ILE A 2 -17.98 -12.21 -2.86
C ILE A 2 -18.29 -10.74 -3.14
N VAL A 3 -19.53 -10.35 -2.90
CA VAL A 3 -20.05 -9.00 -3.14
C VAL A 3 -20.63 -8.46 -1.87
N SER A 4 -20.35 -7.20 -1.55
CA SER A 4 -21.03 -6.47 -0.49
C SER A 4 -22.23 -5.70 -1.08
N ALA A 5 -23.38 -5.78 -0.45
CA ALA A 5 -24.57 -5.08 -0.88
C ALA A 5 -25.35 -4.54 0.32
N LYS A 6 -26.07 -3.43 0.08
CA LYS A 6 -26.92 -2.81 1.11
C LYS A 6 -28.09 -3.74 1.45
N LEU A 7 -28.34 -3.92 2.74
CA LEU A 7 -29.48 -4.69 3.24
C LEU A 7 -30.75 -3.82 3.28
N PRO A 8 -31.95 -4.42 3.14
CA PRO A 8 -33.21 -3.69 3.22
C PRO A 8 -33.41 -2.93 4.53
N ASP A 9 -32.99 -3.54 5.64
CA ASP A 9 -33.13 -2.98 6.99
C ASP A 9 -31.96 -2.08 7.42
N GLY A 10 -31.07 -1.78 6.50
CA GLY A 10 -29.84 -1.01 6.75
C GLY A 10 -28.63 -1.91 6.99
N GLY A 11 -27.44 -1.32 6.94
CA GLY A 11 -26.19 -2.06 6.99
C GLY A 11 -25.77 -2.65 5.65
N VAL A 12 -24.73 -3.51 5.66
CA VAL A 12 -24.11 -4.12 4.47
C VAL A 12 -23.98 -5.62 4.66
N GLY A 13 -24.64 -6.40 3.81
CA GLY A 13 -24.51 -7.87 3.78
C GLY A 13 -23.41 -8.32 2.82
N LEU A 14 -22.92 -9.54 3.03
CA LEU A 14 -22.03 -10.24 2.10
C LEU A 14 -22.80 -11.33 1.35
N PHE A 15 -22.56 -11.42 0.05
CA PHE A 15 -23.24 -12.35 -0.83
C PHE A 15 -22.24 -13.10 -1.71
N LEU A 16 -22.49 -14.37 -1.91
CA LEU A 16 -21.76 -15.20 -2.86
C LEU A 16 -22.48 -15.19 -4.20
N VAL A 17 -21.77 -14.79 -5.25
CA VAL A 17 -22.23 -14.80 -6.64
C VAL A 17 -21.38 -15.79 -7.42
N ASP A 18 -22.04 -16.68 -8.16
CA ASP A 18 -21.31 -17.58 -9.08
C ASP A 18 -20.62 -16.78 -10.18
N ALA A 19 -19.40 -17.17 -10.55
CA ALA A 19 -18.62 -16.45 -11.56
C ALA A 19 -19.19 -16.59 -12.98
N GLY A 20 -20.03 -17.59 -13.21
CA GLY A 20 -20.75 -17.85 -14.45
C GLY A 20 -22.25 -17.51 -14.39
N ALA A 21 -22.70 -16.79 -13.35
CA ALA A 21 -24.12 -16.45 -13.21
C ALA A 21 -24.60 -15.55 -14.36
N ASP A 22 -25.85 -15.76 -14.78
CA ASP A 22 -26.51 -14.88 -15.75
C ASP A 22 -26.60 -13.45 -15.15
N GLY A 23 -26.34 -12.45 -15.98
CA GLY A 23 -26.29 -11.04 -15.55
C GLY A 23 -24.93 -10.58 -15.00
N LEU A 24 -23.93 -11.49 -14.81
CA LEU A 24 -22.57 -11.12 -14.50
C LEU A 24 -21.76 -10.93 -15.76
N SER A 25 -21.23 -9.75 -15.99
CA SER A 25 -20.26 -9.50 -17.05
C SER A 25 -18.90 -9.08 -16.48
N ARG A 26 -17.82 -9.49 -17.19
CA ARG A 26 -16.44 -9.25 -16.76
C ARG A 26 -15.61 -8.70 -17.92
N THR A 27 -15.08 -7.49 -17.75
CA THR A 27 -14.11 -6.91 -18.68
C THR A 27 -12.73 -6.91 -18.03
N VAL A 28 -11.83 -7.74 -18.56
CA VAL A 28 -10.47 -7.90 -18.03
C VAL A 28 -9.55 -6.83 -18.63
N TYR A 29 -8.68 -6.26 -17.79
CA TYR A 29 -7.64 -5.32 -18.21
C TYR A 29 -6.32 -5.57 -17.46
N ARG A 30 -5.24 -4.96 -17.95
CA ARG A 30 -3.96 -4.92 -17.23
C ARG A 30 -3.85 -3.61 -16.45
N THR A 31 -3.38 -3.72 -15.22
CA THR A 31 -3.04 -2.58 -14.38
C THR A 31 -1.66 -2.02 -14.72
N ASN A 32 -1.33 -0.81 -14.25
CA ASN A 32 -0.03 -0.16 -14.51
C ASN A 32 1.18 -0.97 -13.99
N ASP A 33 0.97 -1.82 -12.98
CA ASP A 33 1.96 -2.75 -12.44
C ASP A 33 1.90 -4.14 -13.10
N GLU A 34 1.31 -4.22 -14.30
CA GLU A 34 1.16 -5.40 -15.16
C GLU A 34 0.34 -6.56 -14.56
N ARG A 35 -0.34 -6.33 -13.44
CA ARG A 35 -1.26 -7.31 -12.87
C ARG A 35 -2.57 -7.34 -13.64
N ARG A 36 -3.38 -8.36 -13.39
CA ARG A 36 -4.70 -8.50 -13.98
C ARG A 36 -5.74 -7.84 -13.08
N GLY A 37 -6.51 -6.93 -13.65
CA GLY A 37 -7.73 -6.37 -13.08
C GLY A 37 -8.95 -6.78 -13.90
N ALA A 38 -10.13 -6.62 -13.31
CA ALA A 38 -11.38 -6.78 -14.04
C ALA A 38 -12.43 -5.81 -13.51
N GLN A 39 -13.16 -5.21 -14.43
CA GLN A 39 -14.42 -4.56 -14.13
C GLN A 39 -15.51 -5.62 -14.14
N ILE A 40 -16.29 -5.70 -13.06
CA ILE A 40 -17.42 -6.62 -12.90
C ILE A 40 -18.68 -5.78 -12.87
N VAL A 41 -19.65 -6.12 -13.72
CA VAL A 41 -20.99 -5.56 -13.72
C VAL A 41 -21.96 -6.66 -13.32
N LEU A 42 -22.86 -6.35 -12.41
CA LEU A 42 -23.90 -7.25 -11.89
C LEU A 42 -25.24 -6.63 -12.20
N ASP A 43 -26.04 -7.30 -13.06
CA ASP A 43 -27.37 -6.84 -13.44
C ASP A 43 -28.37 -7.98 -13.25
N GLY A 44 -29.21 -7.85 -12.24
CA GLY A 44 -30.21 -8.87 -11.89
C GLY A 44 -29.64 -10.24 -11.50
N VAL A 45 -28.40 -10.29 -11.01
CA VAL A 45 -27.69 -11.53 -10.70
C VAL A 45 -28.24 -12.20 -9.45
N ALA A 46 -28.51 -13.50 -9.51
CA ALA A 46 -28.84 -14.29 -8.35
C ALA A 46 -27.63 -14.44 -7.41
N ALA A 47 -27.83 -14.18 -6.13
CA ALA A 47 -26.78 -14.25 -5.12
C ALA A 47 -27.26 -15.02 -3.89
N GLN A 48 -26.34 -15.72 -3.23
CA GLN A 48 -26.61 -16.42 -1.98
C GLN A 48 -26.01 -15.62 -0.82
N PRO A 49 -26.74 -15.41 0.29
CA PRO A 49 -26.16 -14.80 1.48
C PRO A 49 -24.95 -15.58 1.97
N LEU A 50 -23.88 -14.89 2.34
CA LEU A 50 -22.75 -15.46 3.02
C LEU A 50 -22.96 -15.30 4.53
N GLY A 51 -23.34 -16.37 5.20
CA GLY A 51 -23.81 -16.35 6.59
C GLY A 51 -25.30 -16.02 6.69
N ASP A 52 -25.70 -15.39 7.79
CA ASP A 52 -27.11 -15.17 8.17
C ASP A 52 -27.75 -13.92 7.56
N ALA A 53 -27.18 -13.36 6.48
CA ALA A 53 -27.63 -12.10 5.84
C ALA A 53 -27.78 -10.92 6.81
N VAL A 54 -26.93 -10.86 7.83
CA VAL A 54 -26.85 -9.78 8.83
C VAL A 54 -25.80 -8.75 8.42
N ASP A 55 -25.76 -7.62 9.14
CA ASP A 55 -24.73 -6.60 8.90
C ASP A 55 -23.31 -7.15 9.08
N ALA A 56 -22.56 -7.15 8.00
CA ALA A 56 -21.20 -7.63 7.91
C ALA A 56 -20.14 -6.50 7.95
N SER A 57 -20.54 -5.27 8.28
CA SER A 57 -19.67 -4.09 8.27
C SER A 57 -18.39 -4.30 9.09
N ALA A 58 -18.49 -4.94 10.25
CA ALA A 58 -17.34 -5.25 11.10
C ALA A 58 -16.38 -6.27 10.44
N ALA A 59 -16.93 -7.31 9.80
CA ALA A 59 -16.14 -8.32 9.09
C ALA A 59 -15.42 -7.71 7.88
N ILE A 60 -16.10 -6.85 7.13
CA ILE A 60 -15.52 -6.12 5.98
C ILE A 60 -14.39 -5.21 6.46
N SER A 61 -14.63 -4.40 7.51
CA SER A 61 -13.61 -3.53 8.10
C SER A 61 -12.39 -4.34 8.56
N GLY A 62 -12.62 -5.46 9.24
CA GLY A 62 -11.54 -6.34 9.68
C GLY A 62 -10.73 -6.94 8.53
N ALA A 63 -11.39 -7.31 7.43
CA ALA A 63 -10.72 -7.80 6.22
C ALA A 63 -9.88 -6.70 5.56
N VAL A 64 -10.41 -5.47 5.47
CA VAL A 64 -9.70 -4.31 4.92
C VAL A 64 -8.45 -3.99 5.74
N VAL A 65 -8.54 -3.94 7.07
CA VAL A 65 -7.39 -3.68 7.96
C VAL A 65 -6.28 -4.72 7.75
N ARG A 66 -6.62 -6.00 7.67
CA ARG A 66 -5.64 -7.07 7.41
C ARG A 66 -5.00 -6.94 6.02
N ALA A 67 -5.82 -6.63 5.01
CA ALA A 67 -5.31 -6.43 3.65
C ALA A 67 -4.41 -5.19 3.55
N GLN A 68 -4.72 -4.11 4.25
CA GLN A 68 -3.87 -2.92 4.33
C GLN A 68 -2.51 -3.23 4.98
N ALA A 69 -2.49 -4.00 6.06
CA ALA A 69 -1.23 -4.44 6.69
C ALA A 69 -0.40 -5.32 5.76
N ALA A 70 -1.03 -6.27 5.05
CA ALA A 70 -0.34 -7.10 4.06
C ALA A 70 0.25 -6.28 2.90
N LEU A 71 -0.48 -5.28 2.40
CA LEU A 71 0.02 -4.35 1.39
C LEU A 71 1.19 -3.51 1.89
N CYS A 72 1.18 -3.10 3.17
CA CYS A 72 2.32 -2.42 3.78
C CYS A 72 3.55 -3.31 3.83
N ALA A 73 3.40 -4.58 4.21
CA ALA A 73 4.51 -5.54 4.24
C ALA A 73 5.09 -5.79 2.83
N GLU A 74 4.23 -5.95 1.81
CA GLU A 74 4.66 -6.07 0.41
C GLU A 74 5.43 -4.81 -0.04
N ALA A 75 4.91 -3.62 0.28
CA ALA A 75 5.55 -2.37 -0.09
C ALA A 75 6.92 -2.21 0.58
N VAL A 76 7.07 -2.57 1.85
CA VAL A 76 8.35 -2.52 2.56
C VAL A 76 9.39 -3.42 1.88
N GLY A 77 9.02 -4.63 1.44
CA GLY A 77 9.91 -5.49 0.67
C GLY A 77 10.34 -4.89 -0.67
N ALA A 78 9.42 -4.23 -1.38
CA ALA A 78 9.71 -3.54 -2.64
C ALA A 78 10.59 -2.28 -2.43
N ILE A 79 10.38 -1.56 -1.33
CA ILE A 79 11.21 -0.41 -0.92
C ILE A 79 12.64 -0.88 -0.61
N ASP A 80 12.80 -1.94 0.19
CA ASP A 80 14.09 -2.54 0.51
C ASP A 80 14.86 -2.93 -0.76
N ALA A 81 14.22 -3.69 -1.64
CA ALA A 81 14.80 -4.06 -2.93
C ALA A 81 15.25 -2.83 -3.76
N SER A 82 14.44 -1.76 -3.75
CA SER A 82 14.76 -0.52 -4.45
C SER A 82 15.98 0.18 -3.85
N VAL A 83 16.11 0.21 -2.52
CA VAL A 83 17.28 0.78 -1.82
C VAL A 83 18.54 -0.03 -2.13
N GLN A 84 18.45 -1.37 -2.06
CA GLN A 84 19.58 -2.26 -2.33
C GLN A 84 20.07 -2.15 -3.79
N LEU A 85 19.15 -2.20 -4.77
CA LEU A 85 19.47 -2.04 -6.18
C LEU A 85 20.12 -0.69 -6.46
N THR A 86 19.58 0.38 -5.89
CA THR A 86 20.11 1.74 -6.08
C THR A 86 21.50 1.89 -5.49
N THR A 87 21.71 1.44 -4.26
CA THR A 87 23.04 1.51 -3.62
C THR A 87 24.07 0.64 -4.33
N GLY A 88 23.67 -0.53 -4.82
CA GLY A 88 24.50 -1.39 -5.67
C GLY A 88 24.89 -0.71 -6.98
N TYR A 89 23.91 -0.10 -7.66
CA TYR A 89 24.16 0.63 -8.91
C TYR A 89 25.12 1.80 -8.72
N LEU A 90 24.95 2.61 -7.67
CA LEU A 90 25.85 3.73 -7.38
C LEU A 90 27.30 3.30 -7.14
N LYS A 91 27.53 2.12 -6.58
CA LYS A 91 28.87 1.56 -6.36
C LYS A 91 29.53 1.06 -7.65
N GLN A 92 28.72 0.56 -8.58
CA GLN A 92 29.23 -0.06 -9.82
C GLN A 92 29.35 0.92 -10.99
N ARG A 93 28.36 1.81 -11.15
CA ARG A 93 28.30 2.76 -12.25
C ARG A 93 29.36 3.85 -12.10
N LYS A 94 30.17 4.06 -13.13
CA LYS A 94 31.19 5.09 -13.17
C LYS A 94 30.79 6.23 -14.10
N GLN A 95 31.04 7.46 -13.67
CA GLN A 95 31.00 8.68 -14.48
C GLN A 95 32.11 9.62 -14.00
N PHE A 96 32.63 10.44 -14.89
CA PHE A 96 33.74 11.34 -14.59
C PHE A 96 34.98 10.64 -13.97
N GLY A 97 35.20 9.37 -14.36
CA GLY A 97 36.37 8.58 -13.92
C GLY A 97 36.20 7.87 -12.56
N VAL A 98 35.13 8.11 -11.83
CA VAL A 98 34.87 7.52 -10.48
C VAL A 98 33.49 6.88 -10.38
N PRO A 99 33.26 5.95 -9.41
CA PRO A 99 31.94 5.45 -9.12
C PRO A 99 30.97 6.56 -8.69
N LEU A 100 29.68 6.43 -9.02
CA LEU A 100 28.66 7.41 -8.63
C LEU A 100 28.56 7.58 -7.11
N SER A 101 28.90 6.55 -6.34
CA SER A 101 28.95 6.60 -4.87
C SER A 101 30.00 7.55 -4.29
N MET A 102 30.91 8.08 -5.11
CA MET A 102 31.87 9.11 -4.67
C MET A 102 31.26 10.52 -4.64
N PHE A 103 30.08 10.70 -5.23
CA PHE A 103 29.41 12.00 -5.24
C PHE A 103 28.50 12.12 -4.00
N GLN A 104 28.84 13.03 -3.08
CA GLN A 104 28.08 13.24 -1.82
C GLN A 104 26.59 13.50 -2.04
N ALA A 105 26.23 14.24 -3.10
CA ALA A 105 24.83 14.49 -3.44
C ALA A 105 24.02 13.20 -3.65
N LEU A 106 24.62 12.14 -4.19
CA LEU A 106 23.97 10.85 -4.41
C LEU A 106 24.01 9.98 -3.15
N THR A 107 25.11 9.99 -2.40
CA THR A 107 25.22 9.22 -1.15
C THR A 107 24.28 9.74 -0.06
N HIS A 108 24.09 11.07 0.04
CA HIS A 108 23.12 11.64 0.97
C HIS A 108 21.69 11.23 0.61
N ARG A 109 21.30 11.30 -0.67
CA ARG A 109 19.99 10.81 -1.14
C ARG A 109 19.77 9.32 -0.85
N ALA A 110 20.80 8.50 -1.05
CA ALA A 110 20.74 7.07 -0.71
C ALA A 110 20.59 6.84 0.80
N ALA A 111 21.25 7.65 1.62
CA ALA A 111 21.07 7.61 3.09
C ALA A 111 19.65 8.01 3.50
N ASP A 112 19.08 9.07 2.90
CA ASP A 112 17.70 9.47 3.12
C ASP A 112 16.71 8.35 2.74
N MET A 113 16.95 7.65 1.62
CA MET A 113 16.13 6.50 1.23
C MET A 113 16.17 5.39 2.28
N TYR A 114 17.34 5.12 2.85
CA TYR A 114 17.50 4.11 3.89
C TYR A 114 16.75 4.50 5.18
N VAL A 115 16.86 5.75 5.62
CA VAL A 115 16.11 6.26 6.77
C VAL A 115 14.59 6.11 6.56
N LEU A 116 14.10 6.49 5.38
CA LEU A 116 12.69 6.33 5.03
C LEU A 116 12.25 4.87 5.02
N TYR A 117 13.10 3.97 4.52
CA TYR A 117 12.85 2.53 4.56
C TYR A 117 12.68 2.04 6.00
N GLU A 118 13.58 2.37 6.92
CA GLU A 118 13.52 1.96 8.33
C GLU A 118 12.24 2.47 9.02
N LEU A 119 11.81 3.70 8.72
CA LEU A 119 10.55 4.24 9.23
C LEU A 119 9.34 3.46 8.70
N ALA A 120 9.34 3.11 7.41
CA ALA A 120 8.26 2.33 6.82
C ALA A 120 8.22 0.89 7.37
N ALA A 121 9.40 0.26 7.52
CA ALA A 121 9.54 -1.07 8.09
C ALA A 121 9.02 -1.11 9.53
N SER A 122 9.39 -0.14 10.35
CA SER A 122 8.92 -0.01 11.74
C SER A 122 7.40 0.14 11.82
N MET A 123 6.80 0.97 10.96
CA MET A 123 5.34 1.16 10.95
C MET A 123 4.59 -0.07 10.43
N SER A 124 5.13 -0.78 9.44
CA SER A 124 4.56 -2.04 8.96
C SER A 124 4.63 -3.13 10.01
N LEU A 125 5.77 -3.22 10.71
CA LEU A 125 5.95 -4.16 11.82
C LEU A 125 4.97 -3.88 12.96
N TYR A 126 4.81 -2.61 13.35
CA TYR A 126 3.84 -2.20 14.37
C TYR A 126 2.41 -2.64 14.02
N ALA A 127 1.95 -2.40 12.78
CA ALA A 127 0.63 -2.84 12.34
C ALA A 127 0.49 -4.38 12.34
N THR A 128 1.55 -5.10 11.96
CA THR A 128 1.58 -6.56 11.96
C THR A 128 1.52 -7.12 13.39
N MET A 129 2.27 -6.54 14.32
CA MET A 129 2.25 -6.95 15.74
C MET A 129 0.89 -6.71 16.37
N ALA A 130 0.24 -5.55 16.11
CA ALA A 130 -1.11 -5.29 16.59
C ALA A 130 -2.11 -6.36 16.11
N LEU A 131 -2.02 -6.75 14.83
CA LEU A 131 -2.86 -7.84 14.29
C LEU A 131 -2.54 -9.20 14.91
N ALA A 132 -1.28 -9.51 15.21
CA ALA A 132 -0.87 -10.74 15.88
C ALA A 132 -1.43 -10.81 17.30
N ASP A 133 -1.54 -9.67 17.98
CA ASP A 133 -2.15 -9.54 19.31
C ASP A 133 -3.70 -9.48 19.25
N GLY A 134 -4.29 -9.67 18.08
CA GLY A 134 -5.74 -9.65 17.88
C GLY A 134 -6.35 -8.25 17.78
N ILE A 135 -5.53 -7.19 17.77
CA ILE A 135 -5.98 -5.79 17.66
C ILE A 135 -6.23 -5.46 16.19
N VAL A 136 -7.50 -5.35 15.81
CA VAL A 136 -7.94 -5.00 14.46
C VAL A 136 -8.40 -3.55 14.46
N ASP A 137 -7.44 -2.62 14.31
CA ASP A 137 -7.68 -1.19 14.44
C ASP A 137 -7.43 -0.46 13.11
N PRO A 138 -8.48 0.18 12.51
CA PRO A 138 -8.34 0.99 11.30
C PRO A 138 -7.39 2.18 11.43
N ILE A 139 -7.21 2.72 12.64
CA ILE A 139 -6.30 3.85 12.89
C ILE A 139 -4.84 3.38 12.77
N ILE A 140 -4.51 2.22 13.36
CA ILE A 140 -3.18 1.63 13.22
C ILE A 140 -2.87 1.33 11.75
N ALA A 141 -3.82 0.71 11.04
CA ALA A 141 -3.68 0.42 9.62
C ALA A 141 -3.50 1.70 8.78
N SER A 142 -4.26 2.77 9.09
CA SER A 142 -4.14 4.06 8.41
C SER A 142 -2.79 4.74 8.66
N ARG A 143 -2.24 4.66 9.87
CA ARG A 143 -0.90 5.16 10.19
C ARG A 143 0.17 4.44 9.36
N ALA A 144 0.09 3.11 9.30
CA ALA A 144 1.01 2.31 8.51
C ALA A 144 0.90 2.63 7.00
N LYS A 145 -0.32 2.63 6.44
CA LYS A 145 -0.57 2.94 5.03
C LYS A 145 -0.08 4.35 4.66
N LEU A 146 -0.30 5.35 5.52
CA LEU A 146 0.17 6.72 5.28
C LEU A 146 1.70 6.80 5.26
N GLN A 147 2.38 6.23 6.27
CA GLN A 147 3.85 6.28 6.35
C GLN A 147 4.50 5.47 5.22
N VAL A 148 4.02 4.24 5.01
CA VAL A 148 4.54 3.37 3.94
C VAL A 148 4.27 3.97 2.56
N GLY A 149 3.10 4.55 2.31
CA GLY A 149 2.77 5.21 1.05
C GLY A 149 3.68 6.41 0.74
N ARG A 150 3.92 7.28 1.73
CA ARG A 150 4.87 8.40 1.60
C ARG A 150 6.29 7.92 1.26
N THR A 151 6.75 6.91 1.96
CA THR A 151 8.06 6.30 1.71
C THR A 151 8.12 5.65 0.34
N ALA A 152 7.11 4.87 -0.04
CA ALA A 152 7.02 4.19 -1.33
C ALA A 152 7.15 5.17 -2.51
N ARG A 153 6.41 6.28 -2.47
CA ARG A 153 6.49 7.34 -3.47
C ARG A 153 7.88 7.96 -3.52
N LYS A 154 8.43 8.38 -2.38
CA LYS A 154 9.73 9.06 -2.34
C LYS A 154 10.86 8.13 -2.76
N VAL A 155 10.96 6.94 -2.18
CA VAL A 155 12.03 5.98 -2.48
C VAL A 155 11.93 5.48 -3.93
N GLY A 156 10.73 5.18 -4.43
CA GLY A 156 10.54 4.73 -5.80
C GLY A 156 11.00 5.79 -6.82
N GLN A 157 10.64 7.06 -6.62
CA GLN A 157 11.07 8.16 -7.48
C GLN A 157 12.58 8.41 -7.40
N GLU A 158 13.16 8.41 -6.19
CA GLU A 158 14.59 8.58 -5.98
C GLU A 158 15.40 7.44 -6.63
N ALA A 159 14.92 6.21 -6.51
CA ALA A 159 15.55 5.05 -7.10
C ALA A 159 15.62 5.15 -8.63
N VAL A 160 14.50 5.46 -9.29
CA VAL A 160 14.49 5.68 -10.75
C VAL A 160 15.40 6.84 -11.14
N GLN A 161 15.34 7.97 -10.42
CA GLN A 161 16.18 9.13 -10.70
C GLN A 161 17.67 8.83 -10.60
N MET A 162 18.09 8.05 -9.59
CA MET A 162 19.52 7.71 -9.41
C MET A 162 20.03 6.65 -10.38
N HIS A 163 19.16 5.86 -10.99
CA HIS A 163 19.54 4.99 -12.12
C HIS A 163 19.62 5.77 -13.44
N GLY A 164 19.01 6.94 -13.54
CA GLY A 164 18.97 7.75 -14.77
C GLY A 164 18.20 7.05 -15.88
N GLY A 165 18.68 7.17 -17.12
CA GLY A 165 17.98 6.67 -18.32
C GLY A 165 17.59 5.18 -18.24
N ILE A 166 18.42 4.32 -17.64
CA ILE A 166 18.10 2.90 -17.51
C ILE A 166 16.92 2.65 -16.56
N GLY A 167 16.71 3.52 -15.56
CA GLY A 167 15.64 3.40 -14.59
C GLY A 167 14.23 3.58 -15.16
N VAL A 168 14.11 4.17 -16.35
CA VAL A 168 12.83 4.37 -17.05
C VAL A 168 12.61 3.35 -18.18
N THR A 169 13.54 2.43 -18.40
CA THR A 169 13.38 1.36 -19.40
C THR A 169 12.63 0.16 -18.80
N ALA A 170 11.90 -0.57 -19.64
CA ALA A 170 11.22 -1.79 -19.24
C ALA A 170 12.18 -2.95 -18.90
N GLU A 171 13.44 -2.84 -19.27
CA GLU A 171 14.47 -3.86 -19.05
C GLU A 171 15.00 -3.87 -17.61
N HIS A 172 14.89 -2.74 -16.91
CA HIS A 172 15.42 -2.63 -15.55
C HIS A 172 14.30 -2.74 -14.51
N SER A 173 14.51 -3.60 -13.52
CA SER A 173 13.49 -3.93 -12.49
C SER A 173 13.05 -2.74 -11.64
N ILE A 174 13.85 -1.67 -11.55
CA ILE A 174 13.52 -0.51 -10.68
C ILE A 174 12.24 0.20 -11.11
N GLY A 175 11.95 0.27 -12.41
CA GLY A 175 10.70 0.82 -12.92
C GLY A 175 9.47 -0.02 -12.51
N HIS A 176 9.61 -1.35 -12.49
CA HIS A 176 8.55 -2.26 -12.05
C HIS A 176 8.26 -2.11 -10.55
N TYR A 177 9.29 -1.91 -9.71
CA TYR A 177 9.11 -1.60 -8.29
C TYR A 177 8.35 -0.29 -8.10
N LEU A 178 8.69 0.79 -8.83
CA LEU A 178 7.95 2.05 -8.76
C LEU A 178 6.48 1.87 -9.15
N SER A 179 6.20 1.17 -10.26
CA SER A 179 4.83 0.89 -10.70
C SER A 179 4.04 0.11 -9.65
N ARG A 180 4.65 -0.92 -9.05
CA ARG A 180 4.02 -1.70 -7.98
C ARG A 180 3.77 -0.88 -6.71
N LEU A 181 4.75 -0.11 -6.26
CA LEU A 181 4.62 0.79 -5.11
C LEU A 181 3.50 1.81 -5.31
N THR A 182 3.38 2.37 -6.53
CA THR A 182 2.29 3.28 -6.90
C THR A 182 0.94 2.58 -6.83
N ALA A 183 0.81 1.36 -7.36
CA ALA A 183 -0.43 0.59 -7.30
C ALA A 183 -0.83 0.26 -5.85
N ILE A 184 0.12 -0.11 -4.99
CA ILE A 184 -0.13 -0.37 -3.56
C ILE A 184 -0.59 0.89 -2.83
N GLU A 185 -0.01 2.06 -3.14
CA GLU A 185 -0.42 3.32 -2.53
C GLU A 185 -1.91 3.61 -2.77
N HIS A 186 -2.39 3.33 -3.99
CA HIS A 186 -3.79 3.56 -4.36
C HIS A 186 -4.76 2.44 -3.94
N THR A 187 -4.25 1.29 -3.53
CA THR A 187 -5.10 0.14 -3.16
C THR A 187 -5.57 0.27 -1.70
N LEU A 188 -6.87 0.13 -1.47
CA LEU A 188 -7.53 0.22 -0.16
C LEU A 188 -7.29 1.55 0.57
N GLY A 189 -7.33 2.63 -0.16
CA GLY A 189 -7.17 4.00 0.32
C GLY A 189 -5.83 4.62 -0.08
N THR A 190 -5.90 5.87 -0.53
CA THR A 190 -4.75 6.71 -0.85
C THR A 190 -4.15 7.32 0.42
N MET A 191 -2.98 7.95 0.30
CA MET A 191 -2.38 8.72 1.41
C MET A 191 -3.34 9.79 1.95
N ASP A 192 -4.08 10.47 1.07
CA ASP A 192 -5.03 11.52 1.48
C ASP A 192 -6.23 10.95 2.22
N ASP A 193 -6.71 9.76 1.83
CA ASP A 193 -7.80 9.08 2.54
C ASP A 193 -7.37 8.70 3.95
N HIS A 194 -6.19 8.12 4.10
CA HIS A 194 -5.63 7.75 5.40
C HIS A 194 -5.32 8.99 6.26
N LEU A 195 -4.84 10.08 5.66
CA LEU A 195 -4.62 11.34 6.36
C LEU A 195 -5.94 11.91 6.89
N ARG A 196 -7.04 11.87 6.12
CA ARG A 196 -8.37 12.30 6.59
C ARG A 196 -8.87 11.46 7.76
N VAL A 197 -8.68 10.13 7.71
CA VAL A 197 -9.04 9.25 8.84
C VAL A 197 -8.29 9.66 10.11
N LEU A 198 -6.98 9.90 10.01
CA LEU A 198 -6.16 10.29 11.15
C LEU A 198 -6.48 11.70 11.65
N ALA A 199 -6.71 12.64 10.74
CA ALA A 199 -7.08 14.03 11.09
C ALA A 199 -8.42 14.09 11.84
N GLY A 200 -9.40 13.24 11.49
CA GLY A 200 -10.67 13.15 12.18
C GLY A 200 -10.56 12.74 13.66
N GLY A 201 -9.47 12.03 14.03
CA GLY A 201 -9.20 11.59 15.40
C GLY A 201 -8.27 12.51 16.20
N VAL A 202 -7.75 13.60 15.62
CA VAL A 202 -6.72 14.44 16.28
C VAL A 202 -7.19 15.02 17.62
N THR A 203 -8.46 15.36 17.75
CA THR A 203 -9.02 15.93 18.99
C THR A 203 -9.25 14.90 20.10
N SER A 204 -9.15 13.60 19.79
CA SER A 204 -9.33 12.52 20.77
C SER A 204 -8.03 12.10 21.47
N TYR A 205 -6.90 12.64 21.06
CA TYR A 205 -5.61 12.38 21.74
C TYR A 205 -5.47 13.27 22.97
N ASP A 206 -5.07 12.67 24.09
CA ASP A 206 -4.68 13.42 25.29
C ASP A 206 -3.50 14.34 24.95
N ARG A 207 -3.56 15.56 25.48
CA ARG A 207 -2.42 16.47 25.37
C ARG A 207 -1.26 15.89 26.15
N VAL A 208 -0.10 15.79 25.51
CA VAL A 208 1.14 15.47 26.22
C VAL A 208 1.45 16.66 27.11
N GLU A 209 1.25 16.52 28.42
CA GLU A 209 1.76 17.50 29.38
C GLU A 209 3.28 17.39 29.42
N ILE A 210 3.97 18.44 29.00
CA ILE A 210 5.41 18.52 29.14
C ILE A 210 5.68 18.75 30.61
N ALA A 211 6.12 17.72 31.33
CA ALA A 211 6.48 17.79 32.71
C ALA A 211 7.60 18.85 32.87
N GLY A 212 7.31 19.95 33.57
CA GLY A 212 8.34 20.88 33.98
C GLY A 212 8.40 22.24 33.25
N MET A 213 7.28 22.76 32.75
CA MET A 213 7.14 24.20 32.52
C MET A 213 6.32 24.87 33.62
#